data_78d33e5da2e685036216b19c20b23c27
#
_entry.id   78d33e5da2e685036216b19c20b23c27
#
_cell.length_a   1.000
_cell.length_b   1.000
_cell.length_c   1.000
_cell.angle_alpha   90.00
_cell.angle_beta   90.00
_cell.angle_gamma   90.00
#
_symmetry.space_group_name_H-M   'P 1'
#
loop_
_entity.id
_entity.type
_entity.pdbx_description
1 polymer ?
#
loop_
_entity_poly.entity_id
_entity_poly.type
_entity_poly.pdbx_seq_one_letter_code
_entity_poly.pdbx_strand_id
1 'polypeptide(L)'
;ALTGEHPLRTPEDLKHHMLLHDDTGDMYDGVSFWDVWLKAAGVTGIDAKRGARFSHAVLAFEAAMDNIGVVASMPVLAAEDIAAGRLVMPFALRVPLESAYYLVCEPHAKTRPAVAAFRDWVIAEAAKDTAGTVPS
;
A
#
# COMPACT_ATOMS: atom_id res chain seq x y z
N ALA A 1 0.10 11.26 13.47
CA ALA A 1 -1.28 11.32 12.96
C ALA A 1 -2.32 10.73 13.93
N LEU A 2 -1.97 9.72 14.74
CA LEU A 2 -2.92 9.08 15.68
C LEU A 2 -3.16 9.89 16.96
N THR A 3 -2.21 10.74 17.34
CA THR A 3 -2.27 11.62 18.50
C THR A 3 -1.96 13.05 18.08
N GLY A 4 -2.64 14.03 18.64
CA GLY A 4 -2.45 15.43 18.28
C GLY A 4 -3.78 16.18 18.25
N GLU A 5 -3.76 17.40 17.70
CA GLU A 5 -4.92 18.30 17.65
C GLU A 5 -6.06 17.71 16.80
N HIS A 6 -5.71 16.96 15.74
CA HIS A 6 -6.67 16.27 14.86
C HIS A 6 -6.32 14.78 14.80
N PRO A 7 -6.75 13.97 15.78
CA PRO A 7 -6.46 12.53 15.76
C PRO A 7 -7.23 11.85 14.61
N LEU A 8 -6.53 10.95 13.90
CA LEU A 8 -7.09 10.19 12.80
C LEU A 8 -7.89 8.99 13.35
N ARG A 9 -9.19 9.16 13.55
CA ARG A 9 -10.11 8.16 14.12
C ARG A 9 -11.06 7.58 13.08
N THR A 10 -11.49 8.42 12.15
CA THR A 10 -12.40 8.06 11.06
C THR A 10 -11.79 8.47 9.71
N PRO A 11 -12.21 7.85 8.60
CA PRO A 11 -11.75 8.25 7.26
C PRO A 11 -11.95 9.74 6.94
N GLU A 12 -12.99 10.37 7.46
CA GLU A 12 -13.28 11.79 7.27
C GLU A 12 -12.24 12.72 7.91
N ASP A 13 -11.52 12.23 8.92
CA ASP A 13 -10.47 13.02 9.59
C ASP A 13 -9.26 13.25 8.66
N LEU A 14 -9.14 12.47 7.59
CA LEU A 14 -8.11 12.67 6.56
C LEU A 14 -8.13 14.09 5.99
N LYS A 15 -9.25 14.82 6.05
CA LYS A 15 -9.33 16.21 5.62
C LYS A 15 -8.34 17.13 6.35
N HIS A 16 -7.92 16.76 7.55
CA HIS A 16 -6.98 17.51 8.40
C HIS A 16 -5.52 17.06 8.23
N HIS A 17 -5.27 16.00 7.43
CA HIS A 17 -3.95 15.43 7.27
C HIS A 17 -3.43 15.63 5.84
N MET A 18 -2.11 15.77 5.69
CA MET A 18 -1.45 15.74 4.40
C MET A 18 -1.62 14.35 3.77
N LEU A 19 -2.12 14.29 2.55
CA LEU A 19 -2.13 13.05 1.78
C LEU A 19 -0.76 12.88 1.10
N LEU A 20 -0.15 11.71 1.28
CA LEU A 20 1.11 11.35 0.64
C LEU A 20 0.80 10.35 -0.47
N HIS A 21 1.29 10.64 -1.67
CA HIS A 21 1.04 9.85 -2.85
C HIS A 21 2.26 9.01 -3.21
N ASP A 22 2.01 7.74 -3.44
CA ASP A 22 2.96 6.82 -4.06
C ASP A 22 2.63 6.75 -5.55
N ASP A 23 3.37 7.49 -6.38
CA ASP A 23 3.15 7.55 -7.81
C ASP A 23 3.54 6.26 -8.55
N THR A 24 4.17 5.30 -7.87
CA THR A 24 4.42 3.97 -8.44
C THR A 24 3.11 3.29 -8.85
N GLY A 25 2.04 3.50 -8.09
CA GLY A 25 0.71 2.98 -8.41
C GLY A 25 0.01 3.70 -9.56
N ASP A 26 0.21 5.00 -9.71
CA ASP A 26 -0.41 5.81 -10.76
C ASP A 26 0.04 5.41 -12.18
N MET A 27 1.16 4.68 -12.29
CA MET A 27 1.73 4.27 -13.58
C MET A 27 0.91 3.19 -14.30
N TYR A 28 -0.02 2.52 -13.59
CA TYR A 28 -0.72 1.38 -14.18
C TYR A 28 -2.07 1.70 -14.82
N ASP A 29 -2.85 2.67 -14.29
CA ASP A 29 -4.15 3.03 -14.85
C ASP A 29 -4.51 4.53 -14.70
N GLY A 30 -3.58 5.37 -14.24
CA GLY A 30 -3.83 6.80 -14.01
C GLY A 30 -4.80 7.10 -12.87
N VAL A 31 -5.12 6.10 -12.05
CA VAL A 31 -6.00 6.22 -10.89
C VAL A 31 -5.15 6.15 -9.63
N SER A 32 -5.18 7.19 -8.81
CA SER A 32 -4.39 7.22 -7.59
C SER A 32 -4.95 6.27 -6.53
N PHE A 33 -4.08 5.75 -5.68
CA PHE A 33 -4.51 4.93 -4.52
C PHE A 33 -5.51 5.68 -3.65
N TRP A 34 -5.38 7.00 -3.51
CA TRP A 34 -6.30 7.82 -2.74
C TRP A 34 -7.68 7.90 -3.38
N ASP A 35 -7.79 8.01 -4.71
CA ASP A 35 -9.10 8.00 -5.40
C ASP A 35 -9.84 6.70 -5.12
N VAL A 36 -9.14 5.57 -5.24
CA VAL A 36 -9.70 4.24 -5.02
C VAL A 36 -10.12 4.07 -3.55
N TRP A 37 -9.25 4.42 -2.62
CA TRP A 37 -9.49 4.20 -1.20
C TRP A 37 -10.60 5.10 -0.66
N LEU A 38 -10.59 6.40 -0.95
CA LEU A 38 -11.62 7.35 -0.49
C LEU A 38 -13.00 6.98 -1.04
N LYS A 39 -13.06 6.55 -2.31
CA LYS A 39 -14.31 6.04 -2.90
C LYS A 39 -14.82 4.81 -2.16
N ALA A 40 -13.96 3.84 -1.88
CA ALA A 40 -14.34 2.63 -1.16
C ALA A 40 -14.74 2.90 0.30
N ALA A 41 -14.12 3.90 0.93
CA ALA A 41 -14.47 4.35 2.28
C ALA A 41 -15.78 5.16 2.33
N GLY A 42 -16.36 5.54 1.16
CA GLY A 42 -17.55 6.37 1.09
C GLY A 42 -17.33 7.83 1.51
N VAL A 43 -16.06 8.27 1.57
CA VAL A 43 -15.69 9.62 1.99
C VAL A 43 -15.83 10.60 0.83
N THR A 44 -16.57 11.67 1.06
CA THR A 44 -16.77 12.76 0.10
C THR A 44 -16.18 14.07 0.65
N GLY A 45 -15.87 15.01 -0.26
CA GLY A 45 -15.39 16.35 0.15
C GLY A 45 -13.90 16.42 0.46
N ILE A 46 -13.14 15.34 0.23
CA ILE A 46 -11.69 15.35 0.26
C ILE A 46 -11.18 15.29 -1.18
N ASP A 47 -10.39 16.29 -1.58
CA ASP A 47 -9.69 16.25 -2.86
C ASP A 47 -8.58 15.19 -2.80
N ALA A 48 -8.80 14.08 -3.49
CA ALA A 48 -7.85 12.95 -3.54
C ALA A 48 -6.52 13.32 -4.21
N LYS A 49 -6.44 14.44 -4.93
CA LYS A 49 -5.23 14.89 -5.65
C LYS A 49 -4.35 15.80 -4.83
N ARG A 50 -4.86 16.32 -3.70
CA ARG A 50 -4.08 17.20 -2.82
C ARG A 50 -2.97 16.44 -2.12
N GLY A 51 -1.91 17.16 -1.73
CA GLY A 51 -0.83 16.62 -0.90
C GLY A 51 0.49 16.48 -1.64
N ALA A 52 1.44 15.78 -1.03
CA ALA A 52 2.78 15.58 -1.56
C ALA A 52 2.87 14.29 -2.38
N ARG A 53 3.60 14.34 -3.49
CA ARG A 53 3.76 13.22 -4.41
C ARG A 53 5.21 12.72 -4.41
N PHE A 54 5.36 11.41 -4.41
CA PHE A 54 6.65 10.73 -4.38
C PHE A 54 6.73 9.72 -5.51
N SER A 55 7.84 9.72 -6.24
CA SER A 55 8.08 8.79 -7.35
C SER A 55 8.27 7.33 -6.93
N HIS A 56 8.52 7.10 -5.64
CA HIS A 56 8.75 5.77 -5.06
C HIS A 56 8.06 5.63 -3.71
N ALA A 57 7.42 4.49 -3.48
CA ALA A 57 6.71 4.17 -2.24
C ALA A 57 7.58 4.39 -0.98
N VAL A 58 8.85 4.02 -1.03
CA VAL A 58 9.77 4.15 0.12
C VAL A 58 9.87 5.60 0.61
N LEU A 59 9.90 6.56 -0.29
CA LEU A 59 9.97 7.99 0.08
C LEU A 59 8.68 8.48 0.73
N ALA A 60 7.54 7.98 0.28
CA ALA A 60 6.25 8.28 0.91
C ALA A 60 6.15 7.63 2.31
N PHE A 61 6.71 6.44 2.50
CA PHE A 61 6.77 5.79 3.82
C PHE A 61 7.68 6.54 4.78
N GLU A 62 8.87 6.98 4.34
CA GLU A 62 9.76 7.81 5.16
C GLU A 62 9.05 9.10 5.61
N ALA A 63 8.37 9.79 4.70
CA ALA A 63 7.58 10.98 5.04
C ALA A 63 6.46 10.66 6.06
N ALA A 64 5.82 9.51 5.95
CA ALA A 64 4.81 9.09 6.91
C ALA A 64 5.41 8.74 8.29
N MET A 65 6.57 8.12 8.34
CA MET A 65 7.32 7.85 9.58
C MET A 65 7.75 9.14 10.27
N ASP A 66 8.08 10.17 9.49
CA ASP A 66 8.38 11.53 9.98
C ASP A 66 7.12 12.32 10.37
N ASN A 67 5.95 11.69 10.39
CA ASN A 67 4.65 12.33 10.72
C ASN A 67 4.24 13.47 9.79
N ILE A 68 4.75 13.54 8.57
CA ILE A 68 4.36 14.55 7.58
C ILE A 68 2.93 14.35 7.10
N GLY A 69 2.47 13.09 7.01
CA GLY A 69 1.12 12.80 6.53
C GLY A 69 0.73 11.34 6.60
N VAL A 70 -0.29 11.00 5.82
CA VAL A 70 -0.84 9.64 5.67
C VAL A 70 -0.64 9.19 4.23
N VAL A 71 -0.12 7.99 4.05
CA VAL A 71 0.13 7.42 2.72
C VAL A 71 -0.92 6.36 2.37
N ALA A 72 -1.42 6.39 1.13
CA ALA A 72 -2.15 5.29 0.53
C ALA A 72 -1.21 4.53 -0.41
N SER A 73 -0.99 3.26 -0.13
CA SER A 73 -0.10 2.39 -0.90
C SER A 73 -0.42 0.92 -0.62
N MET A 74 0.33 0.01 -1.21
CA MET A 74 0.20 -1.42 -0.98
C MET A 74 0.83 -1.83 0.35
N PRO A 75 0.09 -2.47 1.29
CA PRO A 75 0.61 -2.83 2.62
C PRO A 75 1.85 -3.73 2.58
N VAL A 76 1.98 -4.58 1.55
CA VAL A 76 3.14 -5.47 1.39
C VAL A 76 4.46 -4.71 1.30
N LEU A 77 4.47 -3.50 0.74
CA LEU A 77 5.66 -2.66 0.62
C LEU A 77 6.08 -2.03 1.95
N ALA A 78 5.15 -1.91 2.91
CA ALA A 78 5.37 -1.35 4.25
C ALA A 78 5.40 -2.43 5.34
N ALA A 79 5.39 -3.71 4.98
CA ALA A 79 5.19 -4.81 5.92
C ALA A 79 6.22 -4.81 7.06
N GLU A 80 7.49 -4.56 6.77
CA GLU A 80 8.56 -4.51 7.76
C GLU A 80 8.41 -3.31 8.70
N ASP A 81 8.02 -2.13 8.19
CA ASP A 81 7.81 -0.93 8.98
C ASP A 81 6.59 -1.05 9.89
N ILE A 82 5.55 -1.72 9.41
CA ILE A 82 4.35 -2.04 10.19
C ILE A 82 4.71 -3.05 11.29
N ALA A 83 5.43 -4.11 10.95
CA ALA A 83 5.85 -5.12 11.93
C ALA A 83 6.77 -4.55 13.02
N ALA A 84 7.62 -3.59 12.64
CA ALA A 84 8.50 -2.87 13.58
C ALA A 84 7.80 -1.75 14.36
N GLY A 85 6.51 -1.49 14.09
CA GLY A 85 5.75 -0.42 14.74
C GLY A 85 6.15 1.01 14.32
N ARG A 86 6.94 1.16 13.25
CA ARG A 86 7.29 2.47 12.69
C ARG A 86 6.15 3.10 11.90
N LEU A 87 5.35 2.25 11.26
CA LEU A 87 4.11 2.62 10.60
C LEU A 87 2.93 1.87 11.21
N VAL A 88 1.76 2.45 11.11
CA VAL A 88 0.50 1.81 11.52
C VAL A 88 -0.55 1.98 10.44
N MET A 89 -1.42 1.01 10.31
CA MET A 89 -2.62 1.13 9.47
C MET A 89 -3.77 1.63 10.35
N PRO A 90 -4.18 2.90 10.21
CA PRO A 90 -5.21 3.48 11.09
C PRO A 90 -6.60 2.92 10.81
N PHE A 91 -6.82 2.36 9.62
CA PHE A 91 -8.11 1.81 9.18
C PHE A 91 -7.97 0.36 8.73
N ALA A 92 -8.97 -0.46 9.04
CA ALA A 92 -9.03 -1.86 8.62
C ALA A 92 -9.41 -2.02 7.13
N LEU A 93 -9.98 -0.97 6.51
CA LEU A 93 -10.41 -1.02 5.11
C LEU A 93 -9.23 -1.28 4.19
N ARG A 94 -9.32 -2.37 3.45
CA ARG A 94 -8.41 -2.75 2.37
C ARG A 94 -9.20 -2.84 1.07
N VAL A 95 -8.68 -2.26 0.01
CA VAL A 95 -9.32 -2.26 -1.29
C VAL A 95 -8.50 -3.15 -2.22
N PRO A 96 -9.09 -4.22 -2.77
CA PRO A 96 -8.41 -5.04 -3.76
C PRO A 96 -8.03 -4.20 -4.99
N LEU A 97 -6.83 -4.40 -5.50
CA LEU A 97 -6.39 -3.86 -6.78
C LEU A 97 -6.57 -4.94 -7.85
N GLU A 98 -6.92 -4.53 -9.07
CA GLU A 98 -6.96 -5.45 -10.22
C GLU A 98 -5.56 -5.84 -10.70
N SER A 99 -4.56 -5.04 -10.34
CA SER A 99 -3.15 -5.29 -10.65
C SER A 99 -2.57 -6.42 -9.81
N ALA A 100 -1.69 -7.22 -10.41
CA ALA A 100 -0.99 -8.32 -9.76
C ALA A 100 0.50 -8.29 -10.08
N TYR A 101 1.31 -8.85 -9.18
CA TYR A 101 2.71 -9.13 -9.44
C TYR A 101 2.85 -10.43 -10.23
N TYR A 102 3.71 -10.44 -11.24
CA TYR A 102 3.98 -11.60 -12.07
C TYR A 102 5.44 -12.01 -11.99
N LEU A 103 5.67 -13.29 -11.75
CA LEU A 103 6.99 -13.88 -11.89
C LEU A 103 7.19 -14.31 -13.35
N VAL A 104 8.12 -13.67 -14.05
CA VAL A 104 8.36 -13.90 -15.47
C VAL A 104 9.73 -14.54 -15.65
N CYS A 105 9.80 -15.56 -16.49
CA CYS A 105 11.06 -16.18 -16.93
C CYS A 105 10.96 -16.63 -18.38
N GLU A 106 12.10 -16.90 -19.01
CA GLU A 106 12.14 -17.49 -20.36
C GLU A 106 11.47 -18.86 -20.38
N PRO A 107 10.79 -19.25 -21.48
CA PRO A 107 10.05 -20.51 -21.55
C PRO A 107 10.88 -21.76 -21.20
N HIS A 108 12.12 -21.82 -21.69
CA HIS A 108 13.04 -22.94 -21.40
C HIS A 108 13.73 -22.84 -20.05
N ALA A 109 13.70 -21.71 -19.38
CA ALA A 109 14.21 -21.60 -18.02
C ALA A 109 13.29 -22.29 -16.98
N LYS A 110 12.02 -22.49 -17.30
CA LYS A 110 11.05 -23.13 -16.39
C LYS A 110 11.45 -24.53 -15.93
N THR A 111 12.19 -25.26 -16.79
CA THR A 111 12.62 -26.64 -16.51
C THR A 111 13.94 -26.71 -15.72
N ARG A 112 14.62 -25.60 -15.53
CA ARG A 112 15.86 -25.55 -14.75
C ARG A 112 15.55 -25.72 -13.27
N PRO A 113 16.18 -26.68 -12.55
CA PRO A 113 15.84 -26.97 -11.16
C PRO A 113 15.91 -25.76 -10.23
N ALA A 114 16.93 -24.90 -10.39
CA ALA A 114 17.08 -23.68 -9.58
C ALA A 114 15.95 -22.67 -9.83
N VAL A 115 15.51 -22.51 -11.08
CA VAL A 115 14.39 -21.59 -11.41
C VAL A 115 13.08 -22.13 -10.88
N ALA A 116 12.85 -23.43 -10.98
CA ALA A 116 11.65 -24.08 -10.43
C ALA A 116 11.61 -23.94 -8.91
N ALA A 117 12.70 -24.22 -8.22
CA ALA A 117 12.79 -24.09 -6.76
C ALA A 117 12.56 -22.63 -6.30
N PHE A 118 13.15 -21.65 -6.98
CA PHE A 118 12.93 -20.24 -6.68
C PHE A 118 11.48 -19.81 -6.91
N ARG A 119 10.88 -20.22 -8.03
CA ARG A 119 9.47 -19.94 -8.32
C ARG A 119 8.56 -20.50 -7.23
N ASP A 120 8.76 -21.78 -6.87
CA ASP A 120 7.92 -22.44 -5.89
C ASP A 120 8.06 -21.79 -4.50
N TRP A 121 9.26 -21.36 -4.16
CA TRP A 121 9.50 -20.59 -2.94
C TRP A 121 8.80 -19.24 -2.95
N VAL A 122 8.91 -18.44 -4.03
CA VAL A 122 8.23 -17.13 -4.14
C VAL A 122 6.71 -17.29 -4.03
N ILE A 123 6.14 -18.31 -4.70
CA ILE A 123 4.69 -18.56 -4.64
C ILE A 123 4.28 -18.94 -3.22
N ALA A 124 5.07 -19.75 -2.52
CA ALA A 124 4.79 -20.15 -1.15
C ALA A 124 4.88 -18.95 -0.16
N GLU A 125 5.85 -18.04 -0.36
CA GLU A 125 5.96 -16.82 0.45
C GLU A 125 4.77 -15.88 0.20
N ALA A 126 4.42 -15.64 -1.06
CA ALA A 126 3.28 -14.78 -1.41
C ALA A 126 1.94 -15.31 -0.85
N ALA A 127 1.78 -16.64 -0.78
CA ALA A 127 0.59 -17.25 -0.19
C ALA A 127 0.45 -16.97 1.32
N LYS A 128 1.57 -16.82 2.04
CA LYS A 128 1.54 -16.48 3.48
C LYS A 128 0.99 -15.08 3.71
N ASP A 129 1.37 -14.12 2.86
CA ASP A 129 0.89 -12.73 2.95
C ASP A 129 -0.62 -12.64 2.68
N THR A 130 -1.12 -13.46 1.75
CA THR A 130 -2.55 -13.52 1.44
C THR A 130 -3.35 -14.13 2.60
N ALA A 131 -2.81 -15.15 3.29
CA ALA A 131 -3.46 -15.80 4.43
C ALA A 131 -3.53 -14.90 5.68
N GLY A 132 -2.58 -13.97 5.86
CA GLY A 132 -2.59 -12.96 6.93
C GLY A 132 -3.58 -11.81 6.70
N THR A 133 -4.32 -11.82 5.59
CA THR A 133 -5.13 -10.70 5.10
C THR A 133 -6.64 -10.90 5.33
N VAL A 134 -7.07 -12.00 5.95
CA VAL A 134 -8.49 -12.24 6.31
C VAL A 134 -8.67 -12.10 7.82
N PRO A 135 -9.12 -10.95 8.32
CA PRO A 135 -9.80 -10.92 9.62
C PRO A 135 -11.22 -11.42 9.41
N SER A 136 -11.61 -12.36 10.25
CA SER A 136 -12.99 -12.79 10.44
C SER A 136 -13.87 -11.61 10.87
#